data_cc8a013e899a755a8992c8652c65f7eb
#
_entry.id   cc8a013e899a755a8992c8652c65f7eb
#
_cell.length_a   1.000
_cell.length_b   1.000
_cell.length_c   1.000
_cell.angle_alpha   90.00
_cell.angle_beta   90.00
_cell.angle_gamma   90.00
#
_symmetry.space_group_name_H-M   'P 1'
#
loop_
_entity.id
_entity.type
_entity.pdbx_description
1 polymer ?
#
loop_
_entity_poly.entity_id
_entity_poly.type
_entity_poly.pdbx_seq_one_letter_code
_entity_poly.pdbx_strand_id
1 'polypeptide(L)'
;MEGGGWERAREISRRVARGAADAGRATARATKATASGTIRAGKATATGARKVGQATRRLTHANGADRTGLGRLIELSAGNSAGDALVTVALASTVFFGVPVGEARGSVALYLVITMLPFALLAPFVGPILDRFRSGRRYVMAGTLFGRGLLCFAMAAAVGPGDLPTLFIGALGVLVLSKAYNVSRAAIMPSVLPADITLVSANARVALFTLVSAGIVVPIGAGLTAWLGSAVVLRVAMVAFLLLGVVAVRLPRHVDSPDLEEEGAAPRWRTLLKVGPTVAEAVWANVAIRVFSGFLLFFLLFLVQDAAVPWLSADNPAARDPFFDVTKTIALLAGAAGLGGLAGAVVANWTRKNAPQLIVLLTLAVTVVAIILTAVFFGVWAALGISLVTAFAQELGKLALDAIVQREIGEEVRSSTFGVVEAVLQLAWVFGGLVGLVLSLTRSSTAGLVTLAVALTAALGRLLATRRRRVRAVEERLDRERATAEPAHRPDPVDPTKPLTNPNT
;
A
#
# COMPACT_ATOMS: atom_id res chain seq x y z
N MET A 1 21.35 -86.42 3.53
CA MET A 1 21.84 -85.04 3.82
C MET A 1 20.83 -84.00 3.37
N GLU A 2 19.64 -83.95 3.94
CA GLU A 2 18.57 -82.99 3.48
C GLU A 2 17.82 -82.27 4.62
N GLY A 3 18.47 -82.08 5.78
CA GLY A 3 17.80 -81.41 6.91
C GLY A 3 18.14 -79.93 7.15
N GLY A 4 19.15 -79.37 6.45
CA GLY A 4 19.70 -78.03 6.78
C GLY A 4 19.05 -76.84 6.06
N GLY A 5 18.27 -77.07 5.01
CA GLY A 5 17.67 -75.98 4.20
C GLY A 5 16.43 -75.37 4.84
N TRP A 6 15.60 -76.14 5.44
CA TRP A 6 14.34 -75.74 6.07
C TRP A 6 14.52 -74.96 7.37
N GLU A 7 15.54 -75.26 8.13
CA GLU A 7 15.86 -74.49 9.36
C GLU A 7 16.41 -73.11 9.05
N ARG A 8 17.26 -72.98 8.03
CA ARG A 8 17.73 -71.67 7.59
C ARG A 8 16.61 -70.76 7.01
N ALA A 9 15.68 -71.38 6.26
CA ALA A 9 14.53 -70.66 5.74
C ALA A 9 13.59 -70.16 6.86
N ARG A 10 13.38 -70.94 7.91
CA ARG A 10 12.60 -70.53 9.10
C ARG A 10 13.31 -69.44 9.93
N GLU A 11 14.62 -69.50 10.02
CA GLU A 11 15.38 -68.45 10.72
C GLU A 11 15.40 -67.12 9.98
N ILE A 12 15.51 -67.12 8.66
CA ILE A 12 15.41 -65.91 7.80
C ILE A 12 14.00 -65.33 7.89
N SER A 13 12.95 -66.18 7.82
CA SER A 13 11.57 -65.66 7.92
C SER A 13 11.27 -65.11 9.31
N ARG A 14 11.82 -65.64 10.40
CA ARG A 14 11.70 -65.08 11.76
C ARG A 14 12.49 -63.76 11.92
N ARG A 15 13.64 -63.58 11.24
CA ARG A 15 14.41 -62.33 11.25
C ARG A 15 13.69 -61.25 10.44
N VAL A 16 13.14 -61.59 9.28
CA VAL A 16 12.35 -60.67 8.46
C VAL A 16 11.07 -60.23 9.20
N ALA A 17 10.35 -61.17 9.83
CA ALA A 17 9.15 -60.84 10.61
C ALA A 17 9.45 -59.97 11.84
N ARG A 18 10.58 -60.17 12.50
CA ARG A 18 11.02 -59.32 13.61
C ARG A 18 11.43 -57.93 13.11
N GLY A 19 12.17 -57.80 12.00
CA GLY A 19 12.54 -56.55 11.37
C GLY A 19 11.32 -55.75 10.92
N ALA A 20 10.32 -56.41 10.33
CA ALA A 20 9.06 -55.76 9.93
C ALA A 20 8.23 -55.25 11.14
N ALA A 21 8.20 -56.02 12.24
CA ALA A 21 7.52 -55.61 13.47
C ALA A 21 8.23 -54.44 14.18
N ASP A 22 9.55 -54.38 14.12
CA ASP A 22 10.34 -53.27 14.69
C ASP A 22 10.25 -52.03 13.85
N ALA A 23 10.24 -52.13 12.51
CA ALA A 23 9.96 -51.02 11.60
C ALA A 23 8.55 -50.48 11.80
N GLY A 24 7.54 -51.33 11.95
CA GLY A 24 6.15 -50.94 12.26
C GLY A 24 6.03 -50.18 13.60
N ARG A 25 6.76 -50.64 14.63
CA ARG A 25 6.81 -49.96 15.95
C ARG A 25 7.54 -48.63 15.89
N ALA A 26 8.60 -48.51 15.11
CA ALA A 26 9.33 -47.25 14.88
C ALA A 26 8.47 -46.25 14.13
N THR A 27 7.76 -46.67 13.08
CA THR A 27 6.83 -45.84 12.31
C THR A 27 5.66 -45.34 13.18
N ALA A 28 5.07 -46.23 14.00
CA ALA A 28 3.98 -45.86 14.93
C ALA A 28 4.45 -44.87 16.03
N ARG A 29 5.70 -44.99 16.52
CA ARG A 29 6.28 -44.02 17.45
C ARG A 29 6.56 -42.68 16.77
N ALA A 30 7.09 -42.67 15.54
CA ALA A 30 7.31 -41.45 14.76
C ALA A 30 6.00 -40.74 14.45
N THR A 31 4.95 -41.45 14.03
CA THR A 31 3.61 -40.90 13.76
C THR A 31 2.98 -40.28 15.02
N LYS A 32 3.13 -40.96 16.18
CA LYS A 32 2.64 -40.44 17.47
C LYS A 32 3.42 -39.21 17.95
N ALA A 33 4.74 -39.17 17.72
CA ALA A 33 5.57 -38.00 18.03
C ALA A 33 5.25 -36.81 17.12
N THR A 34 4.99 -37.06 15.83
CA THR A 34 4.58 -35.99 14.86
C THR A 34 3.19 -35.46 15.19
N ALA A 35 2.22 -36.35 15.53
CA ALA A 35 0.88 -35.92 15.92
C ALA A 35 0.88 -35.15 17.25
N SER A 36 1.69 -35.51 18.23
CA SER A 36 1.81 -34.77 19.50
C SER A 36 2.57 -33.45 19.31
N GLY A 37 3.54 -33.40 18.39
CA GLY A 37 4.24 -32.17 17.98
C GLY A 37 3.31 -31.15 17.28
N THR A 38 2.48 -31.62 16.34
CA THR A 38 1.48 -30.82 15.65
C THR A 38 0.39 -30.28 16.58
N ILE A 39 -0.07 -31.06 17.55
CA ILE A 39 -1.06 -30.61 18.56
C ILE A 39 -0.44 -29.59 19.52
N ARG A 40 0.82 -29.76 19.92
CA ARG A 40 1.54 -28.78 20.75
C ARG A 40 1.86 -27.49 19.97
N ALA A 41 2.29 -27.60 18.71
CA ALA A 41 2.48 -26.47 17.82
C ALA A 41 1.16 -25.75 17.55
N GLY A 42 0.06 -26.45 17.29
CA GLY A 42 -1.27 -25.89 17.13
C GLY A 42 -1.80 -25.16 18.39
N LYS A 43 -1.55 -25.68 19.60
CA LYS A 43 -1.89 -24.99 20.86
C LYS A 43 -0.99 -23.78 21.11
N ALA A 44 0.29 -23.86 20.80
CA ALA A 44 1.23 -22.73 20.93
C ALA A 44 0.90 -21.60 19.93
N THR A 45 0.56 -21.96 18.67
CA THR A 45 0.08 -20.98 17.66
C THR A 45 -1.27 -20.38 18.03
N ALA A 46 -2.22 -21.16 18.55
CA ALA A 46 -3.51 -20.63 19.01
C ALA A 46 -3.36 -19.69 20.23
N THR A 47 -2.46 -20.01 21.16
CA THR A 47 -2.18 -19.13 22.31
C THR A 47 -1.41 -17.89 21.88
N GLY A 48 -0.46 -18.02 20.96
CA GLY A 48 0.23 -16.90 20.32
C GLY A 48 -0.73 -16.00 19.55
N ALA A 49 -1.60 -16.56 18.72
CA ALA A 49 -2.63 -15.84 17.98
C ALA A 49 -3.61 -15.10 18.90
N ARG A 50 -4.02 -15.69 20.03
CA ARG A 50 -4.85 -15.03 21.05
C ARG A 50 -4.12 -13.87 21.72
N LYS A 51 -2.86 -14.02 22.10
CA LYS A 51 -2.05 -12.94 22.70
C LYS A 51 -1.82 -11.80 21.70
N VAL A 52 -1.49 -12.12 20.46
CA VAL A 52 -1.37 -11.14 19.36
C VAL A 52 -2.71 -10.45 19.12
N GLY A 53 -3.82 -11.18 19.05
CA GLY A 53 -5.16 -10.60 18.88
C GLY A 53 -5.57 -9.68 20.05
N GLN A 54 -5.22 -10.02 21.30
CA GLN A 54 -5.46 -9.14 22.45
C GLN A 54 -4.57 -7.90 22.44
N ALA A 55 -3.29 -8.03 22.10
CA ALA A 55 -2.38 -6.90 21.94
C ALA A 55 -2.83 -5.97 20.79
N THR A 56 -3.22 -6.56 19.67
CA THR A 56 -3.79 -5.83 18.52
C THR A 56 -5.04 -5.05 18.93
N ARG A 57 -6.00 -5.70 19.60
CA ARG A 57 -7.20 -5.03 20.10
C ARG A 57 -6.89 -3.89 21.07
N ARG A 58 -5.95 -4.06 21.97
CA ARG A 58 -5.53 -2.96 22.86
C ARG A 58 -4.98 -1.76 22.10
N LEU A 59 -4.22 -1.99 21.03
CA LEU A 59 -3.65 -0.93 20.20
C LEU A 59 -4.68 -0.31 19.25
N THR A 60 -5.59 -1.09 18.67
CA THR A 60 -6.63 -0.59 17.76
C THR A 60 -7.71 0.21 18.50
N HIS A 61 -8.00 -0.16 19.76
CA HIS A 61 -9.04 0.48 20.58
C HIS A 61 -8.51 1.56 21.54
N ALA A 62 -7.19 1.84 21.52
CA ALA A 62 -6.58 2.88 22.34
C ALA A 62 -7.05 4.29 21.95
N ASN A 63 -7.09 5.20 22.94
CA ASN A 63 -7.41 6.62 22.76
C ASN A 63 -8.84 6.89 22.20
N GLY A 64 -9.86 6.19 22.71
CA GLY A 64 -11.25 6.43 22.32
C GLY A 64 -11.69 5.86 20.97
N ALA A 65 -10.81 5.15 20.26
CA ALA A 65 -11.08 4.55 18.94
C ALA A 65 -12.20 3.50 18.97
N ASP A 66 -12.51 2.92 20.13
CA ASP A 66 -13.63 1.98 20.31
C ASP A 66 -14.99 2.68 20.20
N ARG A 67 -15.12 3.88 20.77
CA ARG A 67 -16.38 4.63 20.82
C ARG A 67 -16.78 5.21 19.46
N THR A 68 -15.80 5.62 18.65
CA THR A 68 -16.05 6.26 17.34
C THR A 68 -16.15 5.28 16.19
N GLY A 69 -15.76 4.00 16.37
CA GLY A 69 -15.72 3.00 15.30
C GLY A 69 -14.39 2.93 14.54
N LEU A 70 -13.41 3.78 14.85
CA LEU A 70 -12.08 3.76 14.21
C LEU A 70 -11.39 2.39 14.42
N GLY A 71 -11.49 1.80 15.61
CA GLY A 71 -10.93 0.47 15.89
C GLY A 71 -11.47 -0.61 14.96
N ARG A 72 -12.79 -0.62 14.72
CA ARG A 72 -13.42 -1.56 13.78
C ARG A 72 -12.99 -1.32 12.34
N LEU A 73 -12.82 -0.05 11.96
CA LEU A 73 -12.33 0.30 10.62
C LEU A 73 -10.88 -0.16 10.41
N ILE A 74 -10.03 -0.07 11.43
CA ILE A 74 -8.65 -0.59 11.41
C ILE A 74 -8.67 -2.12 11.25
N GLU A 75 -9.45 -2.84 12.06
CA GLU A 75 -9.58 -4.31 12.00
C GLU A 75 -10.10 -4.77 10.62
N LEU A 76 -11.12 -4.09 10.10
CA LEU A 76 -11.68 -4.36 8.77
C LEU A 76 -10.64 -4.13 7.67
N SER A 77 -9.85 -3.05 7.77
CA SER A 77 -8.81 -2.73 6.79
C SER A 77 -7.64 -3.72 6.85
N ALA A 78 -7.25 -4.16 8.03
CA ALA A 78 -6.22 -5.19 8.20
C ALA A 78 -6.67 -6.53 7.61
N GLY A 79 -7.92 -6.95 7.87
CA GLY A 79 -8.50 -8.15 7.29
C GLY A 79 -8.63 -8.05 5.76
N ASN A 80 -9.03 -6.88 5.24
CA ASN A 80 -9.07 -6.62 3.81
C ASN A 80 -7.68 -6.81 3.17
N SER A 81 -6.62 -6.25 3.79
CA SER A 81 -5.24 -6.41 3.33
C SER A 81 -4.76 -7.88 3.36
N ALA A 82 -5.18 -8.64 4.39
CA ALA A 82 -4.94 -10.08 4.44
C ALA A 82 -5.57 -10.81 3.26
N GLY A 83 -6.83 -10.49 2.94
CA GLY A 83 -7.53 -11.06 1.78
C GLY A 83 -6.84 -10.72 0.46
N ASP A 84 -6.42 -9.44 0.29
CA ASP A 84 -5.66 -9.00 -0.88
C ASP A 84 -4.32 -9.75 -1.02
N ALA A 85 -3.62 -9.97 0.09
CA ALA A 85 -2.38 -10.73 0.12
C ALA A 85 -2.58 -12.19 -0.33
N LEU A 86 -3.63 -12.87 0.14
CA LEU A 86 -3.96 -14.23 -0.28
C LEU A 86 -4.25 -14.31 -1.78
N VAL A 87 -5.06 -13.38 -2.32
CA VAL A 87 -5.36 -13.33 -3.76
C VAL A 87 -4.09 -13.09 -4.56
N THR A 88 -3.25 -12.13 -4.14
CA THR A 88 -1.99 -11.81 -4.82
C THR A 88 -1.07 -13.02 -4.89
N VAL A 89 -0.88 -13.74 -3.78
CA VAL A 89 -0.03 -14.93 -3.73
C VAL A 89 -0.61 -16.06 -4.58
N ALA A 90 -1.91 -16.31 -4.53
CA ALA A 90 -2.58 -17.34 -5.33
C ALA A 90 -2.47 -17.06 -6.83
N LEU A 91 -2.65 -15.80 -7.28
CA LEU A 91 -2.53 -15.41 -8.66
C LEU A 91 -1.06 -15.40 -9.13
N ALA A 92 -0.13 -14.94 -8.28
CA ALA A 92 1.29 -14.97 -8.60
C ALA A 92 1.77 -16.38 -8.92
N SER A 93 1.32 -17.38 -8.15
CA SER A 93 1.70 -18.77 -8.37
C SER A 93 1.09 -19.39 -9.64
N THR A 94 -0.08 -18.92 -10.09
CA THR A 94 -0.74 -19.46 -11.29
C THR A 94 -0.26 -18.79 -12.58
N VAL A 95 0.01 -17.47 -12.54
CA VAL A 95 0.34 -16.68 -13.73
C VAL A 95 1.85 -16.62 -13.99
N PHE A 96 2.68 -16.50 -12.93
CA PHE A 96 4.11 -16.28 -13.09
C PHE A 96 4.95 -17.55 -13.23
N PHE A 97 4.51 -18.70 -12.68
CA PHE A 97 5.27 -19.96 -12.83
C PHE A 97 5.08 -20.66 -14.18
N GLY A 98 4.18 -20.16 -15.04
CA GLY A 98 3.95 -20.71 -16.40
C GLY A 98 4.69 -19.99 -17.55
N VAL A 99 5.40 -18.88 -17.28
CA VAL A 99 6.04 -18.07 -18.34
C VAL A 99 7.55 -18.27 -18.36
N PRO A 100 8.18 -18.63 -19.51
CA PRO A 100 9.64 -18.73 -19.64
C PRO A 100 10.34 -17.39 -19.35
N VAL A 101 11.40 -17.43 -18.56
CA VAL A 101 12.14 -16.25 -18.04
C VAL A 101 12.72 -15.36 -19.19
N GLY A 102 12.96 -15.91 -20.37
CA GLY A 102 13.53 -15.18 -21.54
C GLY A 102 12.60 -14.14 -22.17
N GLU A 103 11.27 -14.31 -22.05
CA GLU A 103 10.27 -13.39 -22.59
C GLU A 103 9.67 -12.45 -21.51
N ALA A 104 10.24 -12.50 -20.31
CA ALA A 104 9.65 -11.88 -19.12
C ALA A 104 9.43 -10.36 -19.24
N ARG A 105 10.29 -9.61 -19.93
CA ARG A 105 10.17 -8.15 -20.02
C ARG A 105 8.97 -7.68 -20.82
N GLY A 106 8.79 -8.23 -22.02
CA GLY A 106 7.65 -7.92 -22.87
C GLY A 106 6.35 -8.34 -22.23
N SER A 107 6.33 -9.53 -21.64
CA SER A 107 5.18 -10.07 -20.92
C SER A 107 4.83 -9.24 -19.67
N VAL A 108 5.81 -8.78 -18.88
CA VAL A 108 5.59 -7.91 -17.73
C VAL A 108 5.10 -6.54 -18.15
N ALA A 109 5.67 -5.94 -19.20
CA ALA A 109 5.20 -4.67 -19.74
C ALA A 109 3.75 -4.78 -20.24
N LEU A 110 3.45 -5.81 -21.02
CA LEU A 110 2.10 -6.08 -21.53
C LEU A 110 1.12 -6.35 -20.38
N TYR A 111 1.51 -7.15 -19.38
CA TYR A 111 0.72 -7.41 -18.18
C TYR A 111 0.40 -6.12 -17.41
N LEU A 112 1.38 -5.24 -17.19
CA LEU A 112 1.18 -3.93 -16.56
C LEU A 112 0.19 -3.07 -17.34
N VAL A 113 0.33 -3.00 -18.66
CA VAL A 113 -0.60 -2.23 -19.50
C VAL A 113 -1.99 -2.84 -19.46
N ILE A 114 -2.12 -4.14 -19.67
CA ILE A 114 -3.43 -4.82 -19.74
C ILE A 114 -4.15 -4.78 -18.39
N THR A 115 -3.44 -4.92 -17.26
CA THR A 115 -4.08 -4.89 -15.93
C THR A 115 -4.35 -3.48 -15.42
N MET A 116 -3.48 -2.52 -15.76
CA MET A 116 -3.56 -1.18 -15.21
C MET A 116 -4.35 -0.22 -16.10
N LEU A 117 -4.37 -0.43 -17.43
CA LEU A 117 -5.12 0.42 -18.35
C LEU A 117 -6.63 0.40 -18.10
N PRO A 118 -7.30 -0.77 -17.97
CA PRO A 118 -8.73 -0.80 -17.63
C PRO A 118 -9.01 -0.17 -16.25
N PHE A 119 -8.11 -0.39 -15.28
CA PHE A 119 -8.22 0.24 -13.98
C PHE A 119 -8.12 1.77 -14.08
N ALA A 120 -7.16 2.30 -14.82
CA ALA A 120 -6.99 3.73 -15.04
C ALA A 120 -8.21 4.37 -15.72
N LEU A 121 -8.86 3.65 -16.64
CA LEU A 121 -10.10 4.08 -17.30
C LEU A 121 -11.30 4.04 -16.35
N LEU A 122 -11.40 3.04 -15.47
CA LEU A 122 -12.53 2.86 -14.56
C LEU A 122 -12.41 3.69 -13.27
N ALA A 123 -11.20 3.94 -12.79
CA ALA A 123 -10.96 4.61 -11.52
C ALA A 123 -11.61 6.00 -11.39
N PRO A 124 -11.65 6.87 -12.43
CA PRO A 124 -12.35 8.16 -12.36
C PRO A 124 -13.87 8.02 -12.13
N PHE A 125 -14.47 6.90 -12.55
CA PHE A 125 -15.91 6.66 -12.40
C PHE A 125 -16.27 6.06 -11.05
N VAL A 126 -15.33 5.37 -10.38
CA VAL A 126 -15.54 4.75 -9.07
C VAL A 126 -15.96 5.79 -8.03
N GLY A 127 -15.26 6.93 -7.98
CA GLY A 127 -15.55 8.01 -7.04
C GLY A 127 -16.98 8.57 -7.18
N PRO A 128 -17.39 9.07 -8.35
CA PRO A 128 -18.74 9.57 -8.58
C PRO A 128 -19.86 8.55 -8.29
N ILE A 129 -19.63 7.27 -8.60
CA ILE A 129 -20.55 6.20 -8.25
C ILE A 129 -20.67 6.08 -6.72
N LEU A 130 -19.54 6.09 -6.00
CA LEU A 130 -19.52 5.98 -4.54
C LEU A 130 -20.13 7.22 -3.86
N ASP A 131 -19.97 8.42 -4.43
CA ASP A 131 -20.57 9.65 -3.90
C ASP A 131 -22.11 9.63 -4.02
N ARG A 132 -22.66 8.86 -4.95
CA ARG A 132 -24.12 8.66 -5.09
C ARG A 132 -24.72 7.82 -3.95
N PHE A 133 -23.90 7.00 -3.28
CA PHE A 133 -24.31 6.12 -2.18
C PHE A 133 -23.80 6.60 -0.81
N ARG A 134 -23.82 7.92 -0.57
CA ARG A 134 -23.30 8.50 0.70
C ARG A 134 -24.07 8.04 1.94
N SER A 135 -25.39 7.92 1.83
CA SER A 135 -26.27 7.43 2.90
C SER A 135 -26.07 5.95 3.25
N GLY A 136 -25.28 5.20 2.44
CA GLY A 136 -25.05 3.78 2.62
C GLY A 136 -23.59 3.36 2.48
N ARG A 137 -22.63 4.19 2.85
CA ARG A 137 -21.18 3.91 2.68
C ARG A 137 -20.73 2.58 3.28
N ARG A 138 -21.27 2.18 4.44
CA ARG A 138 -21.00 0.85 5.04
C ARG A 138 -21.49 -0.31 4.17
N TYR A 139 -22.64 -0.14 3.49
CA TYR A 139 -23.16 -1.16 2.57
C TYR A 139 -22.35 -1.23 1.28
N VAL A 140 -21.85 -0.09 0.80
CA VAL A 140 -20.93 -0.06 -0.34
C VAL A 140 -19.64 -0.79 0.00
N MET A 141 -19.03 -0.54 1.17
CA MET A 141 -17.86 -1.29 1.62
C MET A 141 -18.15 -2.79 1.73
N ALA A 142 -19.29 -3.16 2.30
CA ALA A 142 -19.71 -4.56 2.38
C ALA A 142 -19.91 -5.17 0.98
N GLY A 143 -20.54 -4.45 0.06
CA GLY A 143 -20.75 -4.88 -1.32
C GLY A 143 -19.43 -5.14 -2.07
N THR A 144 -18.43 -4.29 -1.89
CA THR A 144 -17.09 -4.52 -2.47
C THR A 144 -16.44 -5.79 -1.92
N LEU A 145 -16.60 -6.07 -0.64
CA LEU A 145 -16.06 -7.29 0.00
C LEU A 145 -16.81 -8.54 -0.45
N PHE A 146 -18.15 -8.50 -0.48
CA PHE A 146 -18.97 -9.62 -0.98
C PHE A 146 -18.67 -9.91 -2.46
N GLY A 147 -18.61 -8.87 -3.31
CA GLY A 147 -18.26 -9.02 -4.72
C GLY A 147 -16.89 -9.66 -4.91
N ARG A 148 -15.90 -9.29 -4.11
CA ARG A 148 -14.56 -9.90 -4.15
C ARG A 148 -14.58 -11.35 -3.67
N GLY A 149 -15.38 -11.68 -2.66
CA GLY A 149 -15.60 -13.06 -2.24
C GLY A 149 -16.15 -13.92 -3.38
N LEU A 150 -17.16 -13.43 -4.11
CA LEU A 150 -17.73 -14.14 -5.26
C LEU A 150 -16.74 -14.28 -6.42
N LEU A 151 -15.92 -13.24 -6.71
CA LEU A 151 -14.88 -13.32 -7.71
C LEU A 151 -13.78 -14.33 -7.32
N CYS A 152 -13.40 -14.40 -6.06
CA CYS A 152 -12.47 -15.41 -5.56
C CYS A 152 -13.03 -16.84 -5.73
N PHE A 153 -14.34 -17.04 -5.56
CA PHE A 153 -15.00 -18.33 -5.83
C PHE A 153 -14.88 -18.70 -7.31
N ALA A 154 -15.22 -17.78 -8.21
CA ALA A 154 -15.11 -18.01 -9.66
C ALA A 154 -13.65 -18.29 -10.08
N MET A 155 -12.69 -17.51 -9.59
CA MET A 155 -11.27 -17.75 -9.86
C MET A 155 -10.78 -19.09 -9.31
N ALA A 156 -11.23 -19.50 -8.12
CA ALA A 156 -10.86 -20.80 -7.54
C ALA A 156 -11.37 -21.98 -8.39
N ALA A 157 -12.52 -21.86 -9.04
CA ALA A 157 -13.04 -22.84 -9.96
C ALA A 157 -12.24 -22.86 -11.29
N ALA A 158 -11.74 -21.71 -11.73
CA ALA A 158 -11.01 -21.53 -12.98
C ALA A 158 -9.55 -22.03 -12.94
N VAL A 159 -8.95 -22.16 -11.73
CA VAL A 159 -7.56 -22.61 -11.55
C VAL A 159 -7.34 -24.02 -12.11
N GLY A 160 -8.23 -24.98 -11.81
CA GLY A 160 -8.07 -26.37 -12.22
C GLY A 160 -8.11 -26.57 -13.73
N PRO A 161 -9.10 -26.02 -14.46
CA PRO A 161 -9.15 -26.07 -15.92
C PRO A 161 -8.10 -25.20 -16.63
N GLY A 162 -7.42 -24.29 -15.92
CA GLY A 162 -6.50 -23.32 -16.52
C GLY A 162 -7.21 -22.23 -17.34
N ASP A 163 -8.46 -21.88 -16.98
CA ASP A 163 -9.25 -20.85 -17.64
C ASP A 163 -8.69 -19.44 -17.34
N LEU A 164 -7.69 -19.05 -18.14
CA LEU A 164 -7.00 -17.76 -18.01
C LEU A 164 -7.95 -16.56 -18.17
N PRO A 165 -8.92 -16.53 -19.12
CA PRO A 165 -9.89 -15.45 -19.21
C PRO A 165 -10.66 -15.20 -17.92
N THR A 166 -11.21 -16.23 -17.29
CA THR A 166 -11.94 -16.11 -16.00
C THR A 166 -11.01 -15.64 -14.87
N LEU A 167 -9.78 -16.16 -14.80
CA LEU A 167 -8.79 -15.71 -13.82
C LEU A 167 -8.45 -14.22 -14.02
N PHE A 168 -8.30 -13.79 -15.28
CA PHE A 168 -7.92 -12.43 -15.61
C PHE A 168 -9.04 -11.42 -15.30
N ILE A 169 -10.26 -11.71 -15.74
CA ILE A 169 -11.44 -10.89 -15.46
C ILE A 169 -11.72 -10.85 -13.97
N GLY A 170 -11.60 -11.98 -13.27
CA GLY A 170 -11.74 -12.07 -11.83
C GLY A 170 -10.71 -11.21 -11.08
N ALA A 171 -9.43 -11.30 -11.47
CA ALA A 171 -8.35 -10.50 -10.89
C ALA A 171 -8.57 -8.99 -11.10
N LEU A 172 -8.97 -8.59 -12.31
CA LEU A 172 -9.32 -7.20 -12.61
C LEU A 172 -10.50 -6.72 -11.76
N GLY A 173 -11.54 -7.53 -11.64
CA GLY A 173 -12.70 -7.23 -10.79
C GLY A 173 -12.32 -7.08 -9.32
N VAL A 174 -11.49 -7.98 -8.77
CA VAL A 174 -10.96 -7.88 -7.40
C VAL A 174 -10.16 -6.59 -7.24
N LEU A 175 -9.32 -6.21 -8.20
CA LEU A 175 -8.52 -4.98 -8.16
C LEU A 175 -9.42 -3.73 -8.13
N VAL A 176 -10.42 -3.64 -9.00
CA VAL A 176 -11.37 -2.52 -9.06
C VAL A 176 -12.15 -2.40 -7.74
N LEU A 177 -12.68 -3.51 -7.23
CA LEU A 177 -13.42 -3.52 -5.97
C LEU A 177 -12.53 -3.22 -4.76
N SER A 178 -11.25 -3.62 -4.78
CA SER A 178 -10.26 -3.25 -3.76
C SER A 178 -10.03 -1.74 -3.73
N LYS A 179 -9.95 -1.11 -4.89
CA LYS A 179 -9.83 0.35 -4.99
C LYS A 179 -11.09 1.08 -4.53
N ALA A 180 -12.27 0.57 -4.92
CA ALA A 180 -13.55 1.10 -4.45
C ALA A 180 -13.67 1.03 -2.91
N TYR A 181 -13.24 -0.09 -2.31
CA TYR A 181 -13.14 -0.22 -0.85
C TYR A 181 -12.23 0.85 -0.24
N ASN A 182 -11.02 1.04 -0.78
CA ASN A 182 -10.05 2.00 -0.26
C ASN A 182 -10.55 3.45 -0.37
N VAL A 183 -11.22 3.81 -1.47
CA VAL A 183 -11.86 5.13 -1.65
C VAL A 183 -12.99 5.33 -0.62
N SER A 184 -13.87 4.34 -0.44
CA SER A 184 -14.94 4.39 0.56
C SER A 184 -14.38 4.52 1.98
N ARG A 185 -13.35 3.74 2.32
CA ARG A 185 -12.64 3.81 3.60
C ARG A 185 -12.06 5.19 3.86
N ALA A 186 -11.37 5.77 2.87
CA ALA A 186 -10.79 7.10 2.99
C ALA A 186 -11.85 8.19 3.19
N ALA A 187 -12.99 8.07 2.52
CA ALA A 187 -14.11 9.00 2.66
C ALA A 187 -14.80 8.91 4.04
N ILE A 188 -14.84 7.73 4.66
CA ILE A 188 -15.43 7.50 5.98
C ILE A 188 -14.50 7.96 7.12
N MET A 189 -13.18 7.99 6.90
CA MET A 189 -12.19 8.24 7.95
C MET A 189 -12.48 9.45 8.84
N PRO A 190 -12.89 10.62 8.34
CA PRO A 190 -13.16 11.78 9.21
C PRO A 190 -14.36 11.55 10.15
N SER A 191 -15.37 10.80 9.75
CA SER A 191 -16.57 10.56 10.56
C SER A 191 -16.33 9.61 11.75
N VAL A 192 -15.28 8.80 11.70
CA VAL A 192 -14.88 7.88 12.78
C VAL A 192 -13.70 8.40 13.60
N LEU A 193 -13.24 9.63 13.35
CA LEU A 193 -12.04 10.18 13.98
C LEU A 193 -12.35 10.61 15.42
N PRO A 194 -11.64 10.10 16.45
CA PRO A 194 -11.69 10.63 17.81
C PRO A 194 -11.09 12.05 17.88
N ALA A 195 -11.58 12.90 18.80
CA ALA A 195 -11.10 14.27 18.96
C ALA A 195 -9.59 14.39 19.26
N ASP A 196 -9.03 13.38 19.93
CA ASP A 196 -7.62 13.36 20.36
C ASP A 196 -6.65 12.85 19.30
N ILE A 197 -7.12 12.43 18.12
CA ILE A 197 -6.30 11.81 17.07
C ILE A 197 -6.39 12.64 15.80
N THR A 198 -5.23 12.92 15.16
CA THR A 198 -5.18 13.60 13.86
C THR A 198 -5.49 12.63 12.72
N LEU A 199 -5.98 13.14 11.57
CA LEU A 199 -6.22 12.35 10.37
C LEU A 199 -4.96 11.62 9.88
N VAL A 200 -3.79 12.27 9.95
CA VAL A 200 -2.52 11.62 9.60
C VAL A 200 -2.25 10.43 10.51
N SER A 201 -2.43 10.59 11.82
CA SER A 201 -2.23 9.51 12.79
C SER A 201 -3.25 8.39 12.64
N ALA A 202 -4.51 8.69 12.34
CA ALA A 202 -5.55 7.68 12.08
C ALA A 202 -5.25 6.88 10.81
N ASN A 203 -4.91 7.56 9.71
CA ASN A 203 -4.50 6.92 8.47
C ASN A 203 -3.23 6.07 8.66
N ALA A 204 -2.25 6.56 9.44
CA ALA A 204 -1.03 5.84 9.74
C ALA A 204 -1.30 4.56 10.56
N ARG A 205 -2.22 4.60 11.52
CA ARG A 205 -2.63 3.39 12.27
C ARG A 205 -3.26 2.36 11.34
N VAL A 206 -4.17 2.77 10.45
CA VAL A 206 -4.75 1.87 9.45
C VAL A 206 -3.65 1.26 8.57
N ALA A 207 -2.75 2.08 8.03
CA ALA A 207 -1.65 1.63 7.17
C ALA A 207 -0.72 0.66 7.90
N LEU A 208 -0.35 0.94 9.14
CA LEU A 208 0.49 0.04 9.94
C LEU A 208 -0.14 -1.34 10.10
N PHE A 209 -1.42 -1.40 10.48
CA PHE A 209 -2.11 -2.67 10.65
C PHE A 209 -2.34 -3.41 9.34
N THR A 210 -2.59 -2.70 8.22
CA THR A 210 -2.70 -3.32 6.89
C THR A 210 -1.36 -3.90 6.42
N LEU A 211 -0.25 -3.16 6.59
CA LEU A 211 1.09 -3.63 6.22
C LEU A 211 1.54 -4.83 7.07
N VAL A 212 1.32 -4.78 8.38
CA VAL A 212 1.63 -5.91 9.28
C VAL A 212 0.80 -7.13 8.92
N SER A 213 -0.50 -6.95 8.65
CA SER A 213 -1.40 -8.03 8.24
C SER A 213 -0.95 -8.67 6.93
N ALA A 214 -0.63 -7.87 5.90
CA ALA A 214 -0.10 -8.38 4.65
C ALA A 214 1.24 -9.10 4.85
N GLY A 215 2.16 -8.51 5.62
CA GLY A 215 3.48 -9.07 5.91
C GLY A 215 3.43 -10.45 6.60
N ILE A 216 2.42 -10.69 7.43
CA ILE A 216 2.18 -11.99 8.07
C ILE A 216 1.51 -12.96 7.10
N VAL A 217 0.52 -12.49 6.34
CA VAL A 217 -0.33 -13.37 5.51
C VAL A 217 0.37 -13.79 4.22
N VAL A 218 1.24 -12.95 3.64
CA VAL A 218 1.99 -13.31 2.42
C VAL A 218 2.79 -14.59 2.57
N PRO A 219 3.69 -14.76 3.56
CA PRO A 219 4.44 -16.01 3.70
C PRO A 219 3.55 -17.21 4.07
N ILE A 220 2.50 -17.00 4.86
CA ILE A 220 1.52 -18.05 5.17
C ILE A 220 0.78 -18.48 3.91
N GLY A 221 0.29 -17.52 3.11
CA GLY A 221 -0.38 -17.78 1.84
C GLY A 221 0.52 -18.48 0.83
N ALA A 222 1.80 -18.10 0.74
CA ALA A 222 2.78 -18.76 -0.11
C ALA A 222 2.99 -20.23 0.30
N GLY A 223 3.14 -20.49 1.60
CA GLY A 223 3.23 -21.86 2.13
C GLY A 223 1.97 -22.68 1.85
N LEU A 224 0.78 -22.11 2.07
CA LEU A 224 -0.49 -22.77 1.77
C LEU A 224 -0.65 -23.04 0.25
N THR A 225 -0.24 -22.10 -0.59
CA THR A 225 -0.29 -22.29 -2.05
C THR A 225 0.64 -23.41 -2.51
N ALA A 226 1.85 -23.48 -1.96
CA ALA A 226 2.81 -24.54 -2.26
C ALA A 226 2.31 -25.93 -1.81
N TRP A 227 1.56 -25.99 -0.71
CA TRP A 227 1.10 -27.25 -0.13
C TRP A 227 -0.29 -27.69 -0.60
N LEU A 228 -1.25 -26.78 -0.68
CA LEU A 228 -2.67 -27.07 -0.97
C LEU A 228 -3.12 -26.55 -2.35
N GLY A 229 -2.28 -25.79 -3.05
CA GLY A 229 -2.57 -25.19 -4.34
C GLY A 229 -3.35 -23.87 -4.24
N SER A 230 -3.30 -23.11 -5.34
CA SER A 230 -3.89 -21.77 -5.45
C SER A 230 -5.41 -21.74 -5.28
N ALA A 231 -6.10 -22.77 -5.77
CA ALA A 231 -7.57 -22.88 -5.67
C ALA A 231 -8.06 -22.88 -4.22
N VAL A 232 -7.33 -23.55 -3.32
CA VAL A 232 -7.67 -23.59 -1.88
C VAL A 232 -7.43 -22.22 -1.26
N VAL A 233 -6.33 -21.56 -1.58
CA VAL A 233 -6.00 -20.21 -1.06
C VAL A 233 -7.05 -19.17 -1.51
N LEU A 234 -7.53 -19.26 -2.76
CA LEU A 234 -8.63 -18.41 -3.25
C LEU A 234 -9.94 -18.67 -2.51
N ARG A 235 -10.25 -19.93 -2.15
CA ARG A 235 -11.43 -20.25 -1.31
C ARG A 235 -11.29 -19.72 0.11
N VAL A 236 -10.09 -19.75 0.69
CA VAL A 236 -9.80 -19.11 1.99
C VAL A 236 -10.02 -17.61 1.91
N ALA A 237 -9.51 -16.96 0.85
CA ALA A 237 -9.73 -15.54 0.60
C ALA A 237 -11.22 -15.20 0.42
N MET A 238 -11.97 -16.05 -0.31
CA MET A 238 -13.43 -15.94 -0.44
C MET A 238 -14.12 -15.88 0.92
N VAL A 239 -13.86 -16.87 1.79
CA VAL A 239 -14.47 -16.93 3.12
C VAL A 239 -14.08 -15.70 3.95
N ALA A 240 -12.81 -15.30 3.90
CA ALA A 240 -12.33 -14.10 4.60
C ALA A 240 -13.08 -12.84 4.13
N PHE A 241 -13.23 -12.61 2.83
CA PHE A 241 -13.97 -11.45 2.31
C PHE A 241 -15.44 -11.46 2.65
N LEU A 242 -16.11 -12.63 2.61
CA LEU A 242 -17.51 -12.75 3.00
C LEU A 242 -17.72 -12.42 4.48
N LEU A 243 -16.86 -12.92 5.37
CA LEU A 243 -16.91 -12.59 6.80
C LEU A 243 -16.65 -11.09 7.04
N LEU A 244 -15.65 -10.51 6.35
CA LEU A 244 -15.36 -9.08 6.44
C LEU A 244 -16.51 -8.22 5.91
N GLY A 245 -17.24 -8.68 4.87
CA GLY A 245 -18.45 -8.03 4.37
C GLY A 245 -19.52 -7.94 5.47
N VAL A 246 -19.74 -9.01 6.23
CA VAL A 246 -20.64 -8.99 7.40
C VAL A 246 -20.16 -8.00 8.47
N VAL A 247 -18.85 -7.94 8.73
CA VAL A 247 -18.28 -6.97 9.69
C VAL A 247 -18.48 -5.53 9.20
N ALA A 248 -18.33 -5.27 7.90
CA ALA A 248 -18.54 -3.95 7.30
C ALA A 248 -19.98 -3.45 7.49
N VAL A 249 -20.99 -4.31 7.31
CA VAL A 249 -22.40 -3.96 7.58
C VAL A 249 -22.61 -3.53 9.04
N ARG A 250 -21.83 -4.08 9.99
CA ARG A 250 -21.91 -3.78 11.42
C ARG A 250 -21.15 -2.51 11.84
N LEU A 251 -20.61 -1.73 10.91
CA LEU A 251 -20.04 -0.41 11.22
C LEU A 251 -21.12 0.52 11.82
N PRO A 252 -20.77 1.49 12.67
CA PRO A 252 -21.71 2.42 13.29
C PRO A 252 -22.50 3.20 12.23
N ARG A 253 -23.78 3.48 12.50
CA ARG A 253 -24.67 4.19 11.56
C ARG A 253 -24.23 5.61 11.23
N HIS A 254 -23.52 6.28 12.14
CA HIS A 254 -23.03 7.65 11.93
C HIS A 254 -21.94 7.77 10.86
N VAL A 255 -21.43 6.64 10.33
CA VAL A 255 -20.53 6.61 9.16
C VAL A 255 -21.28 6.92 7.86
N ASP A 256 -22.58 6.70 7.85
CA ASP A 256 -23.43 7.03 6.71
C ASP A 256 -23.82 8.50 6.82
N SER A 257 -23.46 9.31 5.82
CA SER A 257 -23.87 10.72 5.77
C SER A 257 -25.36 10.80 5.43
N PRO A 258 -26.12 11.75 6.02
CA PRO A 258 -27.51 11.98 5.61
C PRO A 258 -27.62 12.30 4.12
N ASP A 259 -28.67 11.84 3.49
CA ASP A 259 -29.03 12.28 2.13
C ASP A 259 -29.41 13.76 2.20
N LEU A 260 -28.52 14.63 1.74
CA LEU A 260 -28.90 16.00 1.40
C LEU A 260 -29.55 15.91 0.02
N GLU A 261 -30.84 15.97 -0.02
CA GLU A 261 -31.62 16.20 -1.25
C GLU A 261 -31.29 17.63 -1.74
N GLU A 262 -30.21 17.79 -2.48
CA GLU A 262 -29.95 19.00 -3.26
C GLU A 262 -30.40 18.73 -4.69
N GLU A 263 -31.65 19.09 -4.97
CA GLU A 263 -32.14 19.33 -6.32
C GLU A 263 -31.29 20.44 -6.97
N GLY A 264 -30.58 20.10 -8.05
CA GLY A 264 -30.01 21.11 -8.94
C GLY A 264 -28.49 21.31 -8.93
N ALA A 265 -27.68 20.42 -8.34
CA ALA A 265 -26.23 20.55 -8.38
C ALA A 265 -25.64 20.38 -9.79
N ALA A 266 -24.91 21.41 -10.25
CA ALA A 266 -24.12 21.38 -11.48
C ALA A 266 -23.21 20.13 -11.56
N PRO A 267 -22.85 19.65 -12.77
CA PRO A 267 -22.08 18.42 -12.90
C PRO A 267 -20.78 18.50 -12.09
N ARG A 268 -20.70 17.68 -11.04
CA ARG A 268 -19.68 17.69 -9.98
C ARG A 268 -18.24 17.47 -10.48
N TRP A 269 -18.06 16.91 -11.69
CA TRP A 269 -16.73 16.76 -12.30
C TRP A 269 -15.99 18.08 -12.55
N ARG A 270 -16.72 19.20 -12.77
CA ARG A 270 -16.09 20.54 -12.90
C ARG A 270 -15.51 21.03 -11.57
N THR A 271 -16.05 20.59 -10.45
CA THR A 271 -15.54 20.93 -9.12
C THR A 271 -14.23 20.18 -8.82
N LEU A 272 -14.04 18.99 -9.41
CA LEU A 272 -12.81 18.19 -9.30
C LEU A 272 -11.61 18.89 -9.96
N LEU A 273 -11.83 19.74 -10.97
CA LEU A 273 -10.78 20.53 -11.62
C LEU A 273 -10.37 21.77 -10.80
N LYS A 274 -11.18 22.15 -9.80
CA LYS A 274 -10.92 23.30 -8.91
C LYS A 274 -10.37 22.87 -7.55
N VAL A 275 -9.49 21.86 -7.56
CA VAL A 275 -8.77 21.44 -6.33
C VAL A 275 -7.92 22.60 -5.87
N GLY A 276 -8.04 22.99 -4.61
CA GLY A 276 -7.26 24.09 -4.04
C GLY A 276 -5.75 23.88 -4.24
N PRO A 277 -4.97 24.96 -4.25
CA PRO A 277 -3.54 24.91 -4.56
C PRO A 277 -2.74 23.99 -3.62
N THR A 278 -3.19 23.85 -2.38
CA THR A 278 -2.58 22.96 -1.38
C THR A 278 -2.70 21.48 -1.77
N VAL A 279 -3.90 21.07 -2.18
CA VAL A 279 -4.15 19.68 -2.61
C VAL A 279 -3.39 19.39 -3.90
N ALA A 280 -3.41 20.31 -4.87
CA ALA A 280 -2.68 20.17 -6.13
C ALA A 280 -1.16 19.99 -5.90
N GLU A 281 -0.55 20.79 -5.03
CA GLU A 281 0.87 20.68 -4.66
C GLU A 281 1.18 19.31 -4.05
N ALA A 282 0.34 18.83 -3.12
CA ALA A 282 0.51 17.56 -2.48
C ALA A 282 0.33 16.39 -3.46
N VAL A 283 -0.62 16.47 -4.40
CA VAL A 283 -0.82 15.48 -5.46
C VAL A 283 0.42 15.40 -6.36
N TRP A 284 0.93 16.54 -6.85
CA TRP A 284 2.10 16.57 -7.74
C TRP A 284 3.37 16.02 -7.07
N ALA A 285 3.59 16.32 -5.79
CA ALA A 285 4.70 15.74 -5.06
C ALA A 285 4.57 14.21 -4.93
N ASN A 286 3.36 13.71 -4.63
CA ASN A 286 3.11 12.27 -4.57
C ASN A 286 3.18 11.60 -5.95
N VAL A 287 2.77 12.28 -7.04
CA VAL A 287 2.98 11.82 -8.42
C VAL A 287 4.46 11.61 -8.69
N ALA A 288 5.33 12.56 -8.33
CA ALA A 288 6.76 12.41 -8.49
C ALA A 288 7.31 11.20 -7.70
N ILE A 289 6.87 11.02 -6.45
CA ILE A 289 7.27 9.87 -5.62
C ILE A 289 6.75 8.56 -6.23
N ARG A 290 5.55 8.54 -6.81
CA ARG A 290 4.97 7.34 -7.46
C ARG A 290 5.68 6.95 -8.75
N VAL A 291 6.01 7.93 -9.61
CA VAL A 291 6.83 7.70 -10.81
C VAL A 291 8.18 7.12 -10.40
N PHE A 292 8.82 7.71 -9.40
CA PHE A 292 10.07 7.24 -8.84
C PHE A 292 9.99 5.79 -8.32
N SER A 293 8.99 5.49 -7.53
CA SER A 293 8.79 4.17 -6.94
C SER A 293 8.56 3.09 -8.01
N GLY A 294 7.72 3.38 -9.02
CA GLY A 294 7.49 2.48 -10.13
C GLY A 294 8.76 2.24 -10.95
N PHE A 295 9.48 3.33 -11.27
CA PHE A 295 10.75 3.25 -11.98
C PHE A 295 11.76 2.37 -11.23
N LEU A 296 12.00 2.67 -9.97
CA LEU A 296 13.03 2.00 -9.18
C LEU A 296 12.73 0.50 -9.03
N LEU A 297 11.47 0.14 -8.81
CA LEU A 297 11.07 -1.26 -8.68
C LEU A 297 11.46 -2.08 -9.92
N PHE A 298 11.02 -1.67 -11.11
CA PHE A 298 11.27 -2.45 -12.33
C PHE A 298 12.71 -2.30 -12.82
N PHE A 299 13.29 -1.11 -12.68
CA PHE A 299 14.68 -0.89 -13.04
C PHE A 299 15.63 -1.78 -12.23
N LEU A 300 15.54 -1.78 -10.91
CA LEU A 300 16.39 -2.62 -10.06
C LEU A 300 16.08 -4.11 -10.23
N LEU A 301 14.80 -4.48 -10.35
CA LEU A 301 14.39 -5.88 -10.53
C LEU A 301 15.09 -6.49 -11.76
N PHE A 302 15.02 -5.80 -12.91
CA PHE A 302 15.61 -6.33 -14.14
C PHE A 302 17.12 -6.19 -14.20
N LEU A 303 17.70 -5.14 -13.59
CA LEU A 303 19.15 -5.06 -13.44
C LEU A 303 19.72 -6.23 -12.62
N VAL A 304 19.05 -6.57 -11.53
CA VAL A 304 19.46 -7.69 -10.67
C VAL A 304 19.23 -9.03 -11.39
N GLN A 305 18.09 -9.21 -12.07
CA GLN A 305 17.82 -10.42 -12.86
C GLN A 305 18.88 -10.68 -13.95
N ASP A 306 19.34 -9.64 -14.62
CA ASP A 306 20.36 -9.74 -15.67
C ASP A 306 21.78 -9.81 -15.10
N ALA A 307 21.95 -9.85 -13.76
CA ALA A 307 23.22 -9.72 -13.07
C ALA A 307 24.04 -8.49 -13.51
N ALA A 308 23.36 -7.43 -13.99
CA ALA A 308 23.95 -6.17 -14.44
C ALA A 308 24.23 -5.18 -13.29
N VAL A 309 24.44 -5.69 -12.09
CA VAL A 309 24.80 -4.93 -10.89
C VAL A 309 26.20 -5.34 -10.40
N PRO A 310 27.01 -4.42 -9.85
CA PRO A 310 28.43 -4.66 -9.54
C PRO A 310 28.66 -5.93 -8.70
N TRP A 311 27.83 -6.18 -7.68
CA TRP A 311 27.99 -7.31 -6.75
C TRP A 311 27.54 -8.67 -7.31
N LEU A 312 26.90 -8.72 -8.48
CA LEU A 312 26.49 -9.95 -9.18
C LEU A 312 27.23 -10.14 -10.50
N SER A 313 27.84 -9.08 -11.06
CA SER A 313 28.44 -9.10 -12.39
C SER A 313 29.63 -10.07 -12.45
N ALA A 314 29.63 -10.91 -13.48
CA ALA A 314 30.77 -11.75 -13.81
C ALA A 314 31.94 -10.96 -14.44
N ASP A 315 31.63 -9.81 -15.04
CA ASP A 315 32.61 -8.95 -15.74
C ASP A 315 33.50 -8.16 -14.78
N ASN A 316 33.13 -8.05 -13.50
CA ASN A 316 33.91 -7.37 -12.47
C ASN A 316 34.08 -8.24 -11.23
N PRO A 317 35.01 -9.21 -11.23
CA PRO A 317 35.23 -10.12 -10.11
C PRO A 317 35.60 -9.44 -8.79
N ALA A 318 36.25 -8.27 -8.85
CA ALA A 318 36.65 -7.51 -7.67
C ALA A 318 35.47 -6.87 -6.93
N ALA A 319 34.37 -6.59 -7.62
CA ALA A 319 33.15 -6.04 -7.02
C ALA A 319 32.13 -7.11 -6.67
N ARG A 320 32.35 -8.37 -7.09
CA ARG A 320 31.44 -9.48 -6.84
C ARG A 320 31.49 -9.90 -5.38
N ASP A 321 30.32 -9.99 -4.76
CA ASP A 321 30.17 -10.48 -3.39
C ASP A 321 29.55 -11.89 -3.41
N PRO A 322 30.27 -12.93 -2.95
CA PRO A 322 29.79 -14.32 -2.99
C PRO A 322 28.59 -14.58 -2.07
N PHE A 323 28.30 -13.70 -1.13
CA PHE A 323 27.13 -13.81 -0.26
C PHE A 323 25.81 -13.56 -1.02
N PHE A 324 25.85 -12.69 -2.05
CA PHE A 324 24.67 -12.31 -2.80
C PHE A 324 24.48 -13.16 -4.05
N ASP A 325 23.26 -13.59 -4.28
CA ASP A 325 22.76 -14.12 -5.54
C ASP A 325 21.50 -13.32 -5.97
N VAL A 326 20.99 -13.58 -7.16
CA VAL A 326 19.82 -12.89 -7.72
C VAL A 326 18.62 -12.99 -6.78
N THR A 327 18.33 -14.19 -6.28
CA THR A 327 17.17 -14.47 -5.42
C THR A 327 17.28 -13.77 -4.07
N LYS A 328 18.43 -13.86 -3.43
CA LYS A 328 18.68 -13.19 -2.14
C LYS A 328 18.63 -11.67 -2.29
N THR A 329 19.23 -11.13 -3.37
CA THR A 329 19.20 -9.68 -3.62
C THR A 329 17.77 -9.18 -3.79
N ILE A 330 16.94 -9.84 -4.60
CA ILE A 330 15.53 -9.47 -4.77
C ILE A 330 14.78 -9.57 -3.45
N ALA A 331 14.98 -10.65 -2.68
CA ALA A 331 14.33 -10.81 -1.38
C ALA A 331 14.72 -9.72 -0.38
N LEU A 332 15.99 -9.34 -0.33
CA LEU A 332 16.49 -8.25 0.53
C LEU A 332 15.96 -6.88 0.11
N LEU A 333 15.91 -6.58 -1.21
CA LEU A 333 15.31 -5.35 -1.73
C LEU A 333 13.82 -5.25 -1.36
N ALA A 334 13.07 -6.36 -1.51
CA ALA A 334 11.67 -6.42 -1.11
C ALA A 334 11.50 -6.27 0.41
N GLY A 335 12.38 -6.90 1.21
CA GLY A 335 12.41 -6.76 2.66
C GLY A 335 12.70 -5.32 3.10
N ALA A 336 13.70 -4.67 2.49
CA ALA A 336 14.04 -3.27 2.75
C ALA A 336 12.87 -2.33 2.42
N ALA A 337 12.18 -2.56 1.28
CA ALA A 337 10.98 -1.81 0.93
C ALA A 337 9.85 -2.03 1.94
N GLY A 338 9.62 -3.28 2.38
CA GLY A 338 8.63 -3.59 3.42
C GLY A 338 8.90 -2.86 4.74
N LEU A 339 10.17 -2.87 5.20
CA LEU A 339 10.60 -2.14 6.40
C LEU A 339 10.44 -0.63 6.22
N GLY A 340 10.76 -0.10 5.04
CA GLY A 340 10.57 1.31 4.71
C GLY A 340 9.11 1.75 4.82
N GLY A 341 8.17 0.97 4.25
CA GLY A 341 6.73 1.22 4.35
C GLY A 341 6.24 1.21 5.81
N LEU A 342 6.65 0.19 6.59
CA LEU A 342 6.33 0.13 8.03
C LEU A 342 6.88 1.35 8.79
N ALA A 343 8.14 1.72 8.54
CA ALA A 343 8.75 2.89 9.17
C ALA A 343 8.01 4.19 8.80
N GLY A 344 7.58 4.35 7.54
CA GLY A 344 6.77 5.47 7.08
C GLY A 344 5.45 5.58 7.83
N ALA A 345 4.73 4.46 7.99
CA ALA A 345 3.48 4.41 8.75
C ALA A 345 3.69 4.73 10.24
N VAL A 346 4.77 4.21 10.86
CA VAL A 346 5.11 4.51 12.26
C VAL A 346 5.40 5.99 12.45
N VAL A 347 6.26 6.58 11.59
CA VAL A 347 6.61 8.01 11.66
C VAL A 347 5.38 8.88 11.47
N ALA A 348 4.51 8.55 10.50
CA ALA A 348 3.24 9.26 10.31
C ALA A 348 2.36 9.25 11.57
N ASN A 349 2.33 8.14 12.31
CA ASN A 349 1.57 8.04 13.57
C ASN A 349 2.13 8.95 14.68
N TRP A 350 3.44 9.25 14.67
CA TRP A 350 4.07 10.13 15.66
C TRP A 350 3.99 11.61 15.31
N THR A 351 3.79 11.95 14.05
CA THR A 351 3.69 13.35 13.57
C THR A 351 2.35 14.00 13.94
N ARG A 352 2.10 14.20 15.24
CA ARG A 352 0.81 14.70 15.75
C ARG A 352 0.55 16.19 15.51
N LYS A 353 1.56 17.01 15.28
CA LYS A 353 1.45 18.49 15.24
C LYS A 353 1.94 19.15 13.95
N ASN A 354 2.56 18.43 13.05
CA ASN A 354 3.19 19.03 11.87
C ASN A 354 2.18 19.19 10.73
N ALA A 355 2.29 20.30 9.99
CA ALA A 355 1.50 20.56 8.81
C ALA A 355 1.75 19.46 7.77
N PRO A 356 0.71 18.73 7.32
CA PRO A 356 0.90 17.62 6.38
C PRO A 356 1.54 18.04 5.05
N GLN A 357 1.42 19.32 4.66
CA GLN A 357 2.09 19.89 3.50
C GLN A 357 3.62 19.88 3.62
N LEU A 358 4.14 20.13 4.83
CA LEU A 358 5.59 20.07 5.10
C LEU A 358 6.09 18.63 5.01
N ILE A 359 5.31 17.67 5.52
CA ILE A 359 5.66 16.23 5.45
C ILE A 359 5.83 15.80 3.99
N VAL A 360 4.89 16.16 3.11
CA VAL A 360 4.95 15.83 1.68
C VAL A 360 6.21 16.39 1.01
N LEU A 361 6.56 17.64 1.31
CA LEU A 361 7.77 18.27 0.74
C LEU A 361 9.05 17.65 1.28
N LEU A 362 9.12 17.37 2.58
CA LEU A 362 10.27 16.74 3.20
C LEU A 362 10.48 15.31 2.68
N THR A 363 9.42 14.55 2.50
CA THR A 363 9.53 13.20 1.91
C THR A 363 10.09 13.24 0.49
N LEU A 364 9.64 14.18 -0.34
CA LEU A 364 10.20 14.35 -1.68
C LEU A 364 11.68 14.79 -1.63
N ALA A 365 12.02 15.73 -0.75
CA ALA A 365 13.41 16.19 -0.59
C ALA A 365 14.34 15.06 -0.13
N VAL A 366 13.92 14.27 0.87
CA VAL A 366 14.67 13.09 1.34
C VAL A 366 14.87 12.08 0.20
N THR A 367 13.85 11.86 -0.62
CA THR A 367 13.94 10.96 -1.78
C THR A 367 14.95 11.46 -2.81
N VAL A 368 14.98 12.79 -3.08
CA VAL A 368 15.98 13.41 -3.99
C VAL A 368 17.39 13.23 -3.45
N VAL A 369 17.62 13.49 -2.17
CA VAL A 369 18.94 13.29 -1.56
C VAL A 369 19.36 11.83 -1.63
N ALA A 370 18.45 10.91 -1.29
CA ALA A 370 18.73 9.48 -1.31
C ALA A 370 19.10 8.97 -2.71
N ILE A 371 18.40 9.40 -3.77
CA ILE A 371 18.73 8.96 -5.13
C ILE A 371 20.06 9.54 -5.62
N ILE A 372 20.38 10.79 -5.28
CA ILE A 372 21.69 11.39 -5.62
C ILE A 372 22.82 10.61 -4.95
N LEU A 373 22.69 10.31 -3.65
CA LEU A 373 23.68 9.51 -2.92
C LEU A 373 23.81 8.10 -3.52
N THR A 374 22.69 7.48 -3.89
CA THR A 374 22.70 6.16 -4.54
C THR A 374 23.37 6.20 -5.91
N ALA A 375 23.15 7.27 -6.70
CA ALA A 375 23.77 7.42 -8.01
C ALA A 375 25.32 7.61 -7.91
N VAL A 376 25.79 8.26 -6.85
CA VAL A 376 27.21 8.47 -6.60
C VAL A 376 27.89 7.23 -6.02
N PHE A 377 27.24 6.56 -5.06
CA PHE A 377 27.79 5.42 -4.30
C PHE A 377 27.02 4.12 -4.58
N PHE A 378 26.85 3.78 -5.87
CA PHE A 378 26.03 2.62 -6.22
C PHE A 378 26.70 1.32 -5.78
N GLY A 379 25.99 0.59 -4.90
CA GLY A 379 26.37 -0.71 -4.38
C GLY A 379 25.15 -1.39 -3.74
N VAL A 380 25.31 -2.61 -3.25
CA VAL A 380 24.21 -3.37 -2.65
C VAL A 380 23.55 -2.64 -1.49
N TRP A 381 24.34 -2.03 -0.63
CA TRP A 381 23.83 -1.28 0.54
C TRP A 381 23.08 -0.01 0.14
N ALA A 382 23.58 0.69 -0.89
CA ALA A 382 22.87 1.84 -1.46
C ALA A 382 21.56 1.42 -2.13
N ALA A 383 21.52 0.28 -2.83
CA ALA A 383 20.32 -0.27 -3.42
C ALA A 383 19.27 -0.66 -2.36
N LEU A 384 19.70 -1.27 -1.25
CA LEU A 384 18.83 -1.56 -0.10
C LEU A 384 18.33 -0.27 0.56
N GLY A 385 19.22 0.70 0.76
CA GLY A 385 18.90 2.00 1.34
C GLY A 385 17.89 2.77 0.52
N ILE A 386 18.07 2.86 -0.81
CA ILE A 386 17.12 3.56 -1.67
C ILE A 386 15.76 2.85 -1.75
N SER A 387 15.72 1.51 -1.72
CA SER A 387 14.48 0.74 -1.67
C SER A 387 13.69 1.03 -0.39
N LEU A 388 14.39 1.08 0.76
CA LEU A 388 13.81 1.44 2.04
C LEU A 388 13.27 2.88 2.04
N VAL A 389 14.09 3.86 1.61
CA VAL A 389 13.71 5.28 1.57
C VAL A 389 12.54 5.52 0.62
N THR A 390 12.53 4.85 -0.53
CA THR A 390 11.43 4.96 -1.51
C THR A 390 10.10 4.52 -0.92
N ALA A 391 10.07 3.34 -0.31
CA ALA A 391 8.85 2.81 0.31
C ALA A 391 8.42 3.66 1.52
N PHE A 392 9.37 4.14 2.32
CA PHE A 392 9.13 5.09 3.41
C PHE A 392 8.47 6.38 2.91
N ALA A 393 9.06 7.00 1.88
CA ALA A 393 8.55 8.25 1.30
C ALA A 393 7.18 8.06 0.65
N GLN A 394 6.99 6.94 -0.05
CA GLN A 394 5.71 6.60 -0.68
C GLN A 394 4.60 6.46 0.36
N GLU A 395 4.84 5.76 1.45
CA GLU A 395 3.85 5.53 2.51
C GLU A 395 3.56 6.82 3.28
N LEU A 396 4.59 7.50 3.77
CA LEU A 396 4.43 8.74 4.52
C LEU A 396 3.81 9.86 3.69
N GLY A 397 4.25 10.02 2.44
CA GLY A 397 3.70 11.00 1.51
C GLY A 397 2.23 10.75 1.18
N LYS A 398 1.84 9.48 0.97
CA LYS A 398 0.45 9.08 0.71
C LYS A 398 -0.45 9.36 1.91
N LEU A 399 -0.01 8.99 3.13
CA LEU A 399 -0.78 9.23 4.35
C LEU A 399 -1.00 10.73 4.62
N ALA A 400 0.01 11.56 4.36
CA ALA A 400 -0.09 13.01 4.45
C ALA A 400 -1.02 13.58 3.37
N LEU A 401 -0.95 13.09 2.14
CA LEU A 401 -1.85 13.48 1.05
C LEU A 401 -3.31 13.14 1.38
N ASP A 402 -3.58 11.93 1.86
CA ASP A 402 -4.91 11.50 2.25
C ASP A 402 -5.48 12.42 3.34
N ALA A 403 -4.66 12.80 4.32
CA ALA A 403 -5.07 13.75 5.37
C ALA A 403 -5.35 15.16 4.82
N ILE A 404 -4.59 15.64 3.83
CA ILE A 404 -4.84 16.93 3.15
C ILE A 404 -6.17 16.87 2.40
N VAL A 405 -6.41 15.84 1.61
CA VAL A 405 -7.67 15.66 0.87
C VAL A 405 -8.85 15.57 1.83
N GLN A 406 -8.72 14.80 2.93
CA GLN A 406 -9.76 14.65 3.94
C GLN A 406 -10.13 15.97 4.64
N ARG A 407 -9.14 16.88 4.81
CA ARG A 407 -9.32 18.17 5.47
C ARG A 407 -9.83 19.26 4.54
N GLU A 408 -9.27 19.35 3.33
CA GLU A 408 -9.50 20.47 2.40
C GLU A 408 -10.72 20.25 1.49
N ILE A 409 -11.14 19.00 1.30
CA ILE A 409 -12.20 18.63 0.36
C ILE A 409 -13.50 18.36 1.11
N GLY A 410 -14.56 19.04 0.70
CA GLY A 410 -15.90 18.85 1.24
C GLY A 410 -16.41 17.41 1.09
N GLU A 411 -17.31 17.01 1.97
CA GLU A 411 -17.83 15.65 2.01
C GLU A 411 -18.50 15.23 0.71
N GLU A 412 -19.09 16.19 0.01
CA GLU A 412 -19.87 16.00 -1.22
C GLU A 412 -19.09 15.39 -2.38
N VAL A 413 -17.82 15.78 -2.54
CA VAL A 413 -16.97 15.36 -3.66
C VAL A 413 -15.72 14.60 -3.19
N ARG A 414 -15.67 14.24 -1.91
CA ARG A 414 -14.48 13.61 -1.31
C ARG A 414 -14.15 12.27 -1.95
N SER A 415 -15.14 11.38 -2.14
CA SER A 415 -14.90 10.07 -2.75
C SER A 415 -14.48 10.21 -4.22
N SER A 416 -15.09 11.14 -4.96
CA SER A 416 -14.68 11.46 -6.34
C SER A 416 -13.25 11.97 -6.40
N THR A 417 -12.86 12.86 -5.48
CA THR A 417 -11.48 13.36 -5.39
C THR A 417 -10.50 12.24 -5.08
N PHE A 418 -10.80 11.36 -4.12
CA PHE A 418 -9.96 10.19 -3.84
C PHE A 418 -9.83 9.26 -5.04
N GLY A 419 -10.93 9.00 -5.76
CA GLY A 419 -10.93 8.18 -6.96
C GLY A 419 -10.01 8.73 -8.04
N VAL A 420 -10.09 10.03 -8.33
CA VAL A 420 -9.24 10.70 -9.33
C VAL A 420 -7.78 10.74 -8.87
N VAL A 421 -7.51 11.11 -7.61
CA VAL A 421 -6.15 11.12 -7.06
C VAL A 421 -5.52 9.72 -7.13
N GLU A 422 -6.24 8.68 -6.73
CA GLU A 422 -5.75 7.31 -6.79
C GLU A 422 -5.47 6.86 -8.23
N ALA A 423 -6.32 7.22 -9.19
CA ALA A 423 -6.10 6.95 -10.61
C ALA A 423 -4.82 7.63 -11.13
N VAL A 424 -4.63 8.90 -10.81
CA VAL A 424 -3.44 9.66 -11.21
C VAL A 424 -2.17 9.07 -10.59
N LEU A 425 -2.20 8.71 -9.31
CA LEU A 425 -1.06 8.08 -8.64
C LEU A 425 -0.74 6.69 -9.22
N GLN A 426 -1.76 5.92 -9.59
CA GLN A 426 -1.57 4.60 -10.20
C GLN A 426 -0.97 4.71 -11.60
N LEU A 427 -1.49 5.65 -12.43
CA LEU A 427 -0.92 5.94 -13.75
C LEU A 427 0.53 6.41 -13.65
N ALA A 428 0.83 7.27 -12.68
CA ALA A 428 2.18 7.75 -12.42
C ALA A 428 3.14 6.59 -12.09
N TRP A 429 2.68 5.65 -11.25
CA TRP A 429 3.46 4.46 -10.89
C TRP A 429 3.72 3.55 -12.10
N VAL A 430 2.70 3.29 -12.93
CA VAL A 430 2.83 2.48 -14.15
C VAL A 430 3.76 3.16 -15.14
N PHE A 431 3.60 4.47 -15.36
CA PHE A 431 4.48 5.23 -16.23
C PHE A 431 5.93 5.14 -15.78
N GLY A 432 6.19 5.36 -14.48
CA GLY A 432 7.53 5.17 -13.92
C GLY A 432 8.06 3.77 -14.12
N GLY A 433 7.22 2.74 -13.91
CA GLY A 433 7.57 1.34 -14.11
C GLY A 433 7.97 1.03 -15.56
N LEU A 434 7.22 1.52 -16.54
CA LEU A 434 7.53 1.36 -17.95
C LEU A 434 8.84 2.04 -18.34
N VAL A 435 9.07 3.27 -17.85
CA VAL A 435 10.34 3.97 -18.09
C VAL A 435 11.51 3.21 -17.45
N GLY A 436 11.34 2.71 -16.22
CA GLY A 436 12.35 1.90 -15.52
C GLY A 436 12.67 0.61 -16.26
N LEU A 437 11.65 -0.06 -16.78
CA LEU A 437 11.79 -1.26 -17.61
C LEU A 437 12.60 -0.96 -18.89
N VAL A 438 12.27 0.13 -19.60
CA VAL A 438 12.99 0.52 -20.82
C VAL A 438 14.44 0.88 -20.52
N LEU A 439 14.69 1.66 -19.45
CA LEU A 439 16.05 2.02 -19.10
C LEU A 439 16.87 0.82 -18.58
N SER A 440 16.25 -0.22 -18.04
CA SER A 440 16.95 -1.45 -17.64
C SER A 440 17.59 -2.17 -18.82
N LEU A 441 17.10 -1.93 -20.05
CA LEU A 441 17.68 -2.50 -21.30
C LEU A 441 19.10 -1.99 -21.57
N THR A 442 19.44 -0.80 -21.05
CA THR A 442 20.80 -0.24 -21.17
C THR A 442 21.85 -1.02 -20.36
N ARG A 443 21.41 -1.87 -19.42
CA ARG A 443 22.27 -2.60 -18.46
C ARG A 443 23.22 -1.69 -17.66
N SER A 444 22.95 -0.38 -17.67
CA SER A 444 23.76 0.63 -16.96
C SER A 444 23.02 1.14 -15.75
N SER A 445 23.49 0.78 -14.56
CA SER A 445 22.93 1.29 -13.31
C SER A 445 23.08 2.82 -13.21
N THR A 446 24.20 3.37 -13.65
CA THR A 446 24.47 4.81 -13.62
C THR A 446 23.51 5.59 -14.50
N ALA A 447 23.26 5.15 -15.75
CA ALA A 447 22.35 5.85 -16.66
C ALA A 447 20.95 5.99 -16.07
N GLY A 448 20.37 4.91 -15.52
CA GLY A 448 19.04 4.93 -14.93
C GLY A 448 18.98 5.79 -13.66
N LEU A 449 19.94 5.64 -12.75
CA LEU A 449 19.94 6.39 -11.49
C LEU A 449 20.16 7.89 -11.69
N VAL A 450 21.06 8.28 -12.61
CA VAL A 450 21.31 9.69 -12.95
C VAL A 450 20.06 10.32 -13.61
N THR A 451 19.46 9.64 -14.59
CA THR A 451 18.21 10.11 -15.22
C THR A 451 17.13 10.36 -14.18
N LEU A 452 16.97 9.45 -13.24
CA LEU A 452 15.98 9.55 -12.18
C LEU A 452 16.29 10.67 -11.19
N ALA A 453 17.57 10.84 -10.80
CA ALA A 453 18.02 11.92 -9.92
C ALA A 453 17.75 13.29 -10.53
N VAL A 454 18.05 13.47 -11.82
CA VAL A 454 17.75 14.71 -12.57
C VAL A 454 16.26 14.99 -12.62
N ALA A 455 15.44 13.99 -12.98
CA ALA A 455 14.00 14.15 -13.07
C ALA A 455 13.35 14.54 -11.73
N LEU A 456 13.75 13.88 -10.63
CA LEU A 456 13.24 14.20 -9.29
C LEU A 456 13.70 15.56 -8.78
N THR A 457 14.98 15.92 -9.04
CA THR A 457 15.51 17.24 -8.67
C THR A 457 14.76 18.35 -9.42
N ALA A 458 14.48 18.17 -10.71
CA ALA A 458 13.68 19.09 -11.50
C ALA A 458 12.23 19.21 -10.97
N ALA A 459 11.61 18.07 -10.59
CA ALA A 459 10.27 18.05 -9.99
C ALA A 459 10.22 18.82 -8.66
N LEU A 460 11.19 18.59 -7.77
CA LEU A 460 11.32 19.32 -6.51
C LEU A 460 11.56 20.81 -6.73
N GLY A 461 12.48 21.16 -7.63
CA GLY A 461 12.77 22.56 -7.99
C GLY A 461 11.53 23.29 -8.50
N ARG A 462 10.75 22.65 -9.39
CA ARG A 462 9.47 23.19 -9.89
C ARG A 462 8.45 23.40 -8.77
N LEU A 463 8.30 22.44 -7.87
CA LEU A 463 7.38 22.55 -6.73
C LEU A 463 7.77 23.71 -5.81
N LEU A 464 9.06 23.81 -5.45
CA LEU A 464 9.57 24.90 -4.62
C LEU A 464 9.42 26.26 -5.28
N ALA A 465 9.71 26.37 -6.58
CA ALA A 465 9.52 27.61 -7.34
C ALA A 465 8.06 28.04 -7.37
N THR A 466 7.13 27.12 -7.62
CA THR A 466 5.69 27.40 -7.61
C THR A 466 5.23 27.85 -6.23
N ARG A 467 5.69 27.21 -5.16
CA ARG A 467 5.37 27.57 -3.79
C ARG A 467 5.89 28.97 -3.44
N ARG A 468 7.15 29.26 -3.77
CA ARG A 468 7.73 30.61 -3.54
C ARG A 468 6.96 31.72 -4.25
N ARG A 469 6.55 31.49 -5.51
CA ARG A 469 5.73 32.44 -6.27
C ARG A 469 4.39 32.70 -5.60
N ARG A 470 3.75 31.67 -5.05
CA ARG A 470 2.46 31.80 -4.34
C ARG A 470 2.61 32.58 -3.05
N VAL A 471 3.63 32.28 -2.23
CA VAL A 471 3.87 33.00 -0.97
C VAL A 471 4.06 34.48 -1.25
N ARG A 472 4.91 34.84 -2.21
CA ARG A 472 5.11 36.23 -2.63
C ARG A 472 3.82 36.92 -3.10
N ALA A 473 3.02 36.23 -3.92
CA ALA A 473 1.75 36.78 -4.39
C ALA A 473 0.73 37.03 -3.26
N VAL A 474 0.75 36.21 -2.21
CA VAL A 474 -0.08 36.42 -1.00
C VAL A 474 0.46 37.61 -0.19
N GLU A 475 1.78 37.67 0.03
CA GLU A 475 2.43 38.80 0.72
C GLU A 475 2.12 40.14 0.01
N GLU A 476 2.27 40.20 -1.31
CA GLU A 476 1.94 41.40 -2.12
C GLU A 476 0.46 41.80 -2.04
N ARG A 477 -0.45 40.84 -1.93
CA ARG A 477 -1.88 41.11 -1.73
C ARG A 477 -2.15 41.70 -0.35
N LEU A 478 -1.59 41.13 0.69
CA LEU A 478 -1.72 41.59 2.06
C LEU A 478 -1.13 43.01 2.23
N ASP A 479 0.01 43.28 1.60
CA ASP A 479 0.61 44.62 1.64
C ASP A 479 -0.24 45.67 0.88
N ARG A 480 -0.86 45.28 -0.24
CA ARG A 480 -1.83 46.17 -0.94
C ARG A 480 -3.09 46.41 -0.09
N GLU A 481 -3.63 45.38 0.57
CA GLU A 481 -4.78 45.52 1.47
C GLU A 481 -4.44 46.39 2.68
N ARG A 482 -3.24 46.27 3.25
CA ARG A 482 -2.76 47.15 4.33
C ARG A 482 -2.59 48.57 3.85
N ALA A 483 -2.00 48.79 2.67
CA ALA A 483 -1.84 50.10 2.10
C ALA A 483 -3.18 50.79 1.74
N THR A 484 -4.21 49.98 1.38
CA THR A 484 -5.57 50.50 1.14
C THR A 484 -6.38 50.67 2.42
N ALA A 485 -6.06 49.94 3.49
CA ALA A 485 -6.70 50.08 4.81
C ALA A 485 -6.12 51.25 5.64
N GLU A 486 -5.00 51.85 5.20
CA GLU A 486 -4.34 52.99 5.84
C GLU A 486 -4.61 54.34 5.16
N PRO A 487 -5.88 54.75 4.81
CA PRO A 487 -6.20 56.12 4.57
C PRO A 487 -7.15 56.62 5.63
N ALA A 488 -6.82 57.78 6.15
CA ALA A 488 -7.71 58.67 6.89
C ALA A 488 -7.71 58.61 8.43
N HIS A 489 -6.54 58.44 9.05
CA HIS A 489 -6.37 59.10 10.33
C HIS A 489 -5.08 59.98 10.28
N ARG A 490 -4.99 60.94 9.30
CA ARG A 490 -4.24 62.16 9.57
C ARG A 490 -5.16 62.96 10.52
N PRO A 491 -4.78 63.15 11.78
CA PRO A 491 -5.49 64.14 12.60
C PRO A 491 -5.34 65.45 11.85
N ASP A 492 -6.46 66.16 11.63
CA ASP A 492 -6.45 67.52 11.11
C ASP A 492 -5.36 68.31 11.83
N PRO A 493 -4.53 69.06 11.12
CA PRO A 493 -3.55 69.94 11.76
C PRO A 493 -4.30 70.78 12.75
N VAL A 494 -3.97 70.61 14.04
CA VAL A 494 -4.54 71.41 15.14
C VAL A 494 -4.35 72.85 14.76
N ASP A 495 -5.48 73.54 14.41
CA ASP A 495 -5.50 74.96 14.14
C ASP A 495 -5.14 75.69 15.44
N PRO A 496 -3.96 76.31 15.56
CA PRO A 496 -3.50 76.96 16.77
C PRO A 496 -4.32 78.15 17.20
N THR A 497 -5.33 78.52 16.38
CA THR A 497 -6.18 79.70 16.63
C THR A 497 -7.54 79.35 17.30
N LYS A 498 -7.85 78.11 17.49
CA LYS A 498 -9.11 77.70 18.11
C LYS A 498 -8.99 77.69 19.64
N PRO A 499 -9.72 78.53 20.37
CA PRO A 499 -9.67 78.54 21.82
C PRO A 499 -10.22 77.20 22.38
N LEU A 500 -9.48 76.62 23.34
CA LEU A 500 -9.89 75.43 24.10
C LEU A 500 -11.17 75.78 24.89
N THR A 501 -12.32 75.36 24.47
CA THR A 501 -13.57 75.42 25.25
C THR A 501 -13.44 74.34 26.37
N ASN A 502 -13.36 74.84 27.57
CA ASN A 502 -13.32 74.06 28.80
C ASN A 502 -14.70 73.39 29.03
N PRO A 503 -14.82 72.09 29.21
CA PRO A 503 -16.12 71.39 29.37
C PRO A 503 -16.71 71.46 30.76
N ASN A 504 -16.21 72.35 31.66
CA ASN A 504 -16.73 72.52 33.02
C ASN A 504 -17.16 73.96 33.25
N THR A 505 -18.27 74.39 32.66
CA THR A 505 -19.16 75.44 33.19
C THR A 505 -20.60 75.17 32.74
#